data_9639637ecde43176b2b9b5ded6e2f1c0
#
_entry.id   9639637ecde43176b2b9b5ded6e2f1c0
#
_cell.length_a   1.000
_cell.length_b   1.000
_cell.length_c   1.000
_cell.angle_alpha   90.00
_cell.angle_beta   90.00
_cell.angle_gamma   90.00
#
_symmetry.space_group_name_H-M   'P 1'
#
loop_
_entity.id
_entity.type
_entity.pdbx_description
1 polymer ?
#
loop_
_entity_poly.entity_id
_entity_poly.type
_entity_poly.pdbx_seq_one_letter_code
_entity_poly.pdbx_strand_id
1 'polypeptide(L)'
;MKQSLTKSAVLLVVVATFLWLPPATLAQDAPSLEVAVAAISQDVVDREPVDAGVSFSASVGALYCFTKITGAQTPTTITHVWYFGATERARVDLDITSATWRTWSSKIIQIHEVGSWRVDVLDPAGTVLKELQFEITE
;
A
#
# COMPACT_ATOMS: atom_id res chain seq x y z
N MET A 1 26.52 26.65 -83.46
CA MET A 1 25.70 25.75 -82.64
C MET A 1 26.24 25.73 -81.26
N LYS A 2 25.56 26.34 -80.36
CA LYS A 2 25.98 26.37 -78.97
C LYS A 2 25.05 25.35 -78.17
N GLN A 3 25.64 24.27 -77.67
CA GLN A 3 24.94 23.38 -76.78
C GLN A 3 25.03 23.92 -75.36
N SER A 4 23.87 24.23 -74.85
CA SER A 4 23.73 24.63 -73.45
C SER A 4 23.77 23.38 -72.59
N LEU A 5 24.81 23.23 -71.77
CA LEU A 5 24.89 22.19 -70.75
C LEU A 5 24.18 22.72 -69.51
N THR A 6 22.97 22.29 -69.33
CA THR A 6 22.27 22.48 -68.10
C THR A 6 22.80 21.51 -67.02
N LYS A 7 23.55 22.05 -66.10
CA LYS A 7 23.98 21.31 -64.92
C LYS A 7 22.81 21.18 -64.00
N SER A 8 22.23 19.99 -63.96
CA SER A 8 21.25 19.65 -62.93
C SER A 8 21.96 19.45 -61.57
N ALA A 9 21.78 20.40 -60.72
CA ALA A 9 22.19 20.24 -59.31
C ALA A 9 21.19 19.32 -58.61
N VAL A 10 21.62 18.11 -58.28
CA VAL A 10 20.86 17.20 -57.43
C VAL A 10 21.06 17.69 -56.00
N LEU A 11 20.02 18.30 -55.47
CA LEU A 11 20.00 18.72 -54.08
C LEU A 11 19.68 17.45 -53.21
N LEU A 12 20.71 16.93 -52.58
CA LEU A 12 20.57 15.78 -51.66
C LEU A 12 20.03 16.31 -50.35
N VAL A 13 18.71 16.21 -50.18
CA VAL A 13 18.05 16.52 -48.89
C VAL A 13 18.33 15.36 -47.93
N VAL A 14 19.30 15.54 -47.07
CA VAL A 14 19.51 14.64 -45.93
C VAL A 14 18.45 14.95 -44.92
N VAL A 15 17.36 14.17 -44.91
CA VAL A 15 16.38 14.21 -43.84
C VAL A 15 16.99 13.51 -42.61
N ALA A 16 17.57 14.32 -41.71
CA ALA A 16 17.98 13.81 -40.41
C ALA A 16 16.71 13.53 -39.61
N THR A 17 16.27 12.29 -39.64
CA THR A 17 15.24 11.81 -38.72
C THR A 17 15.83 11.78 -37.31
N PHE A 18 15.60 12.85 -36.56
CA PHE A 18 15.87 12.87 -35.15
C PHE A 18 14.90 11.88 -34.49
N LEU A 19 15.37 10.66 -34.21
CA LEU A 19 14.69 9.72 -33.32
C LEU A 19 14.72 10.35 -31.95
N TRP A 20 13.62 10.96 -31.57
CA TRP A 20 13.40 11.39 -30.21
C TRP A 20 13.13 10.12 -29.36
N LEU A 21 14.19 9.58 -28.79
CA LEU A 21 14.06 8.58 -27.73
C LEU A 21 13.51 9.31 -26.50
N PRO A 22 12.34 8.91 -25.97
CA PRO A 22 11.90 9.45 -24.70
C PRO A 22 12.96 9.12 -23.65
N PRO A 23 13.24 10.04 -22.72
CA PRO A 23 14.16 9.74 -21.62
C PRO A 23 13.62 8.50 -20.91
N ALA A 24 14.46 7.47 -20.80
CA ALA A 24 14.15 6.32 -19.99
C ALA A 24 13.91 6.84 -18.55
N THR A 25 12.66 6.89 -18.15
CA THR A 25 12.32 7.15 -16.77
C THR A 25 12.82 5.94 -15.99
N LEU A 26 14.01 6.07 -15.39
CA LEU A 26 14.41 5.14 -14.35
C LEU A 26 13.32 5.22 -13.30
N ALA A 27 12.50 4.18 -13.22
CA ALA A 27 11.63 3.99 -12.08
C ALA A 27 12.56 3.95 -10.87
N GLN A 28 12.68 5.07 -10.17
CA GLN A 28 13.26 5.05 -8.85
C GLN A 28 12.34 4.16 -8.05
N ASP A 29 12.87 3.00 -7.62
CA ASP A 29 12.25 2.24 -6.56
C ASP A 29 12.19 3.17 -5.35
N ALA A 30 11.09 3.95 -5.27
CA ALA A 30 10.81 4.70 -4.07
C ALA A 30 10.78 3.68 -2.93
N PRO A 31 11.55 3.90 -1.83
CA PRO A 31 11.52 3.00 -0.69
C PRO A 31 10.07 2.86 -0.27
N SER A 32 9.49 1.70 -0.52
CA SER A 32 8.11 1.39 -0.18
C SER A 32 8.05 0.75 1.19
N LEU A 33 7.07 1.16 1.97
CA LEU A 33 6.74 0.50 3.22
C LEU A 33 6.29 -0.93 2.92
N GLU A 34 6.69 -1.85 3.79
CA GLU A 34 6.26 -3.25 3.75
C GLU A 34 5.63 -3.64 5.08
N VAL A 35 4.60 -4.46 5.02
CA VAL A 35 4.00 -5.10 6.18
C VAL A 35 4.70 -6.46 6.36
N ALA A 36 5.68 -6.50 7.26
CA ALA A 36 6.45 -7.72 7.53
C ALA A 36 5.63 -8.74 8.34
N VAL A 37 4.80 -8.27 9.27
CA VAL A 37 3.87 -9.09 10.06
C VAL A 37 2.57 -8.33 10.20
N ALA A 38 1.46 -9.04 10.06
CA ALA A 38 0.13 -8.51 10.36
C ALA A 38 -0.73 -9.61 10.98
N ALA A 39 -1.51 -9.26 12.00
CA ALA A 39 -2.39 -10.20 12.66
C ALA A 39 -3.59 -9.48 13.29
N ILE A 40 -4.73 -10.15 13.30
CA ILE A 40 -5.87 -9.78 14.15
C ILE A 40 -5.74 -10.63 15.40
N SER A 41 -5.75 -9.98 16.55
CA SER A 41 -5.52 -10.64 17.84
C SER A 41 -6.45 -10.11 18.92
N GLN A 42 -6.56 -10.87 20.00
CA GLN A 42 -7.40 -10.48 21.16
C GLN A 42 -6.68 -9.54 22.11
N ASP A 43 -5.34 -9.49 22.03
CA ASP A 43 -4.53 -8.60 22.84
C ASP A 43 -3.17 -8.33 22.15
N VAL A 44 -2.46 -7.34 22.66
CA VAL A 44 -1.07 -7.07 22.33
C VAL A 44 -0.30 -6.90 23.63
N VAL A 45 0.66 -7.78 23.87
CA VAL A 45 1.47 -7.80 25.10
C VAL A 45 2.93 -7.80 24.71
N ASP A 46 3.72 -6.96 25.35
CA ASP A 46 5.14 -6.79 25.06
C ASP A 46 5.43 -6.54 23.56
N ARG A 47 4.52 -5.77 22.93
CA ARG A 47 4.58 -5.43 21.49
C ARG A 47 4.47 -6.64 20.57
N GLU A 48 3.79 -7.69 21.00
CA GLU A 48 3.51 -8.88 20.21
C GLU A 48 2.01 -9.22 20.28
N PRO A 49 1.41 -9.73 19.19
CA PRO A 49 0.00 -10.12 19.21
C PRO A 49 -0.19 -11.39 20.04
N VAL A 50 -1.28 -11.41 20.80
CA VAL A 50 -1.67 -12.56 21.63
C VAL A 50 -3.05 -13.04 21.18
N ASP A 51 -3.22 -14.36 21.09
CA ASP A 51 -4.44 -15.01 20.62
C ASP A 51 -4.90 -14.49 19.26
N ALA A 52 -3.96 -14.51 18.30
CA ALA A 52 -4.21 -14.15 16.92
C ALA A 52 -5.01 -15.23 16.21
N GLY A 53 -5.83 -14.83 15.25
CA GLY A 53 -6.64 -15.75 14.46
C GLY A 53 -7.39 -15.06 13.36
N VAL A 54 -8.28 -15.83 12.73
CA VAL A 54 -9.13 -15.38 11.61
C VAL A 54 -10.62 -15.56 11.92
N SER A 55 -10.95 -16.06 13.12
CA SER A 55 -12.32 -16.23 13.57
C SER A 55 -12.39 -16.00 15.07
N PHE A 56 -13.36 -15.20 15.50
CA PHE A 56 -13.54 -14.82 16.90
C PHE A 56 -15.02 -14.82 17.25
N SER A 57 -15.34 -15.11 18.53
CA SER A 57 -16.69 -14.99 19.03
C SER A 57 -17.14 -13.52 19.12
N ALA A 58 -18.43 -13.28 18.89
CA ALA A 58 -19.04 -11.95 19.07
C ALA A 58 -18.89 -11.40 20.50
N SER A 59 -18.64 -12.27 21.48
CA SER A 59 -18.40 -11.88 22.88
C SER A 59 -16.95 -11.48 23.16
N VAL A 60 -16.08 -11.44 22.14
CA VAL A 60 -14.65 -11.14 22.31
C VAL A 60 -14.37 -9.77 22.91
N GLY A 61 -15.25 -8.80 22.71
CA GLY A 61 -15.11 -7.42 23.17
C GLY A 61 -14.25 -6.59 22.23
N ALA A 62 -12.95 -6.49 22.47
CA ALA A 62 -12.03 -5.76 21.62
C ALA A 62 -11.16 -6.70 20.79
N LEU A 63 -10.89 -6.30 19.55
CA LEU A 63 -9.85 -6.91 18.70
C LEU A 63 -8.80 -5.88 18.34
N TYR A 64 -7.60 -6.35 18.08
CA TYR A 64 -6.45 -5.56 17.72
C TYR A 64 -5.98 -5.93 16.31
N CYS A 65 -5.66 -4.94 15.50
CA CYS A 65 -4.91 -5.13 14.27
C CYS A 65 -3.47 -4.78 14.56
N PHE A 66 -2.62 -5.79 14.68
CA PHE A 66 -1.18 -5.63 14.90
C PHE A 66 -0.46 -5.61 13.56
N THR A 67 0.50 -4.69 13.41
CA THR A 67 1.38 -4.63 12.25
C THR A 67 2.82 -4.39 12.65
N LYS A 68 3.74 -5.08 11.96
CA LYS A 68 5.15 -4.77 11.96
C LYS A 68 5.50 -4.23 10.58
N ILE A 69 5.91 -2.97 10.54
CA ILE A 69 6.21 -2.23 9.31
C ILE A 69 7.72 -2.13 9.16
N THR A 70 8.18 -2.33 7.94
CA THR A 70 9.59 -2.17 7.54
C THR A 70 9.70 -1.23 6.34
N GLY A 71 10.90 -0.71 6.09
CA GLY A 71 11.20 0.08 4.90
C GLY A 71 11.01 1.59 5.06
N ALA A 72 10.67 2.10 6.24
CA ALA A 72 10.57 3.54 6.46
C ALA A 72 11.96 4.17 6.43
N GLN A 73 12.18 5.13 5.51
CA GLN A 73 13.43 5.88 5.38
C GLN A 73 13.42 7.14 6.24
N THR A 74 12.24 7.68 6.48
CA THR A 74 11.96 8.85 7.31
C THR A 74 10.69 8.58 8.11
N PRO A 75 10.42 9.33 9.18
CA PRO A 75 9.13 9.24 9.87
C PRO A 75 7.97 9.40 8.90
N THR A 76 7.00 8.52 9.01
CA THR A 76 5.82 8.47 8.14
C THR A 76 4.61 7.95 8.91
N THR A 77 3.53 7.68 8.22
CA THR A 77 2.29 7.12 8.80
C THR A 77 1.78 5.95 7.98
N ILE A 78 1.06 5.07 8.64
CA ILE A 78 0.17 4.10 7.99
C ILE A 78 -1.24 4.31 8.53
N THR A 79 -2.22 3.77 7.83
CA THR A 79 -3.62 3.84 8.26
C THR A 79 -4.21 2.44 8.33
N HIS A 80 -4.84 2.10 9.44
CA HIS A 80 -5.69 0.92 9.55
C HIS A 80 -7.15 1.33 9.31
N VAL A 81 -7.80 0.71 8.33
CA VAL A 81 -9.21 0.94 8.03
C VAL A 81 -9.97 -0.34 8.33
N TRP A 82 -10.88 -0.27 9.28
CA TRP A 82 -11.72 -1.38 9.72
C TRP A 82 -13.04 -1.37 8.97
N TYR A 83 -13.40 -2.49 8.37
CA TYR A 83 -14.66 -2.67 7.64
C TYR A 83 -15.47 -3.82 8.24
N PHE A 84 -16.76 -3.59 8.42
CA PHE A 84 -17.76 -4.63 8.63
C PHE A 84 -18.53 -4.82 7.32
N GLY A 85 -18.32 -5.95 6.67
CA GLY A 85 -18.77 -6.12 5.28
C GLY A 85 -18.15 -5.03 4.39
N ALA A 86 -18.97 -4.27 3.68
CA ALA A 86 -18.53 -3.16 2.84
C ALA A 86 -18.50 -1.80 3.56
N THR A 87 -18.90 -1.75 4.84
CA THR A 87 -19.03 -0.50 5.59
C THR A 87 -17.78 -0.18 6.39
N GLU A 88 -17.18 0.97 6.14
CA GLU A 88 -16.08 1.48 6.97
C GLU A 88 -16.57 1.78 8.38
N ARG A 89 -15.92 1.21 9.37
CA ARG A 89 -16.31 1.33 10.80
C ARG A 89 -15.32 2.14 11.62
N ALA A 90 -14.07 2.16 11.23
CA ALA A 90 -13.03 2.96 11.86
C ALA A 90 -11.85 3.18 10.93
N ARG A 91 -11.17 4.31 11.13
CA ARG A 91 -9.96 4.69 10.41
C ARG A 91 -8.98 5.25 11.42
N VAL A 92 -7.81 4.66 11.52
CA VAL A 92 -6.81 5.02 12.53
C VAL A 92 -5.47 5.27 11.84
N ASP A 93 -4.97 6.49 11.95
CA ASP A 93 -3.63 6.85 11.50
C ASP A 93 -2.61 6.52 12.60
N LEU A 94 -1.52 5.88 12.21
CA LEU A 94 -0.49 5.39 13.12
C LEU A 94 0.88 5.87 12.67
N ASP A 95 1.62 6.50 13.58
CA ASP A 95 2.96 7.01 13.31
C ASP A 95 3.97 5.86 13.22
N ILE A 96 4.84 5.94 12.21
CA ILE A 96 5.99 5.06 12.00
C ILE A 96 7.24 5.90 12.17
N THR A 97 7.99 5.69 13.24
CA THR A 97 9.09 6.58 13.62
C THR A 97 10.48 5.95 13.48
N SER A 98 10.56 4.70 13.02
CA SER A 98 11.83 4.07 12.68
C SER A 98 11.68 3.07 11.54
N ALA A 99 12.81 2.62 10.98
CA ALA A 99 12.85 1.73 9.81
C ALA A 99 12.12 0.40 10.02
N THR A 100 12.06 -0.08 11.25
CA THR A 100 11.28 -1.23 11.67
C THR A 100 10.42 -0.81 12.86
N TRP A 101 9.11 -0.92 12.71
CA TRP A 101 8.18 -0.37 13.70
C TRP A 101 6.99 -1.30 13.91
N ARG A 102 6.67 -1.57 15.17
CA ARG A 102 5.47 -2.30 15.58
C ARG A 102 4.42 -1.31 16.04
N THR A 103 3.22 -1.44 15.49
CA THR A 103 2.10 -0.59 15.84
C THR A 103 0.78 -1.34 15.69
N TRP A 104 -0.24 -0.91 16.39
CA TRP A 104 -1.54 -1.54 16.36
C TRP A 104 -2.66 -0.55 16.60
N SER A 105 -3.83 -0.89 16.10
CA SER A 105 -5.09 -0.24 16.41
C SER A 105 -6.03 -1.24 17.05
N SER A 106 -7.06 -0.77 17.71
CA SER A 106 -8.08 -1.62 18.31
C SER A 106 -9.48 -1.18 17.91
N LYS A 107 -10.40 -2.12 17.92
CA LYS A 107 -11.81 -1.91 17.63
C LYS A 107 -12.66 -2.73 18.57
N ILE A 108 -13.62 -2.10 19.21
CA ILE A 108 -14.65 -2.81 19.98
C ILE A 108 -15.63 -3.44 18.99
N ILE A 109 -15.82 -4.74 19.14
CA ILE A 109 -16.77 -5.53 18.36
C ILE A 109 -18.05 -5.65 19.19
N GLN A 110 -19.17 -5.21 18.64
CA GLN A 110 -20.47 -5.34 19.28
C GLN A 110 -21.00 -6.76 19.10
N ILE A 111 -21.75 -7.24 20.08
CA ILE A 111 -22.27 -8.62 20.09
C ILE A 111 -23.15 -8.96 18.87
N HIS A 112 -23.77 -7.97 18.26
CA HIS A 112 -24.61 -8.14 17.06
C HIS A 112 -23.84 -8.04 15.74
N GLU A 113 -22.56 -7.74 15.78
CA GLU A 113 -21.72 -7.50 14.59
C GLU A 113 -21.09 -8.80 14.08
N VAL A 114 -21.91 -9.85 13.97
CA VAL A 114 -21.56 -11.17 13.44
C VAL A 114 -21.44 -11.10 11.90
N GLY A 115 -20.39 -11.66 11.36
CA GLY A 115 -20.15 -11.72 9.92
C GLY A 115 -18.72 -11.43 9.52
N SER A 116 -18.55 -11.07 8.26
CA SER A 116 -17.23 -10.84 7.66
C SER A 116 -16.72 -9.44 7.97
N TRP A 117 -15.49 -9.41 8.47
CA TRP A 117 -14.74 -8.19 8.75
C TRP A 117 -13.44 -8.14 7.95
N ARG A 118 -12.92 -6.95 7.75
CA ARG A 118 -11.64 -6.72 7.08
C ARG A 118 -10.93 -5.52 7.66
N VAL A 119 -9.60 -5.58 7.75
CA VAL A 119 -8.75 -4.42 7.98
C VAL A 119 -7.83 -4.24 6.79
N ASP A 120 -7.85 -3.05 6.21
CA ASP A 120 -6.88 -2.62 5.20
C ASP A 120 -5.77 -1.81 5.87
N VAL A 121 -4.53 -2.12 5.55
CA VAL A 121 -3.36 -1.37 5.98
C VAL A 121 -2.90 -0.52 4.79
N LEU A 122 -3.00 0.80 4.93
CA LEU A 122 -2.70 1.75 3.86
C LEU A 122 -1.39 2.47 4.12
N ASP A 123 -0.66 2.77 3.03
CA ASP A 123 0.46 3.70 3.06
C ASP A 123 -0.03 5.17 3.06
N PRO A 124 0.88 6.17 3.16
CA PRO A 124 0.47 7.58 3.14
C PRO A 124 -0.24 8.03 1.86
N ALA A 125 -0.01 7.35 0.74
CA ALA A 125 -0.69 7.63 -0.53
C ALA A 125 -2.08 6.97 -0.64
N GLY A 126 -2.48 6.17 0.35
CA GLY A 126 -3.74 5.43 0.35
C GLY A 126 -3.67 4.09 -0.38
N THR A 127 -2.48 3.63 -0.75
CA THR A 127 -2.29 2.31 -1.36
C THR A 127 -2.42 1.22 -0.30
N VAL A 128 -3.18 0.17 -0.61
CA VAL A 128 -3.34 -0.99 0.28
C VAL A 128 -2.05 -1.82 0.28
N LEU A 129 -1.38 -1.86 1.41
CA LEU A 129 -0.18 -2.68 1.63
C LEU A 129 -0.53 -4.11 2.03
N LYS A 130 -1.59 -4.27 2.80
CA LYS A 130 -2.05 -5.56 3.32
C LYS A 130 -3.54 -5.49 3.62
N GLU A 131 -4.21 -6.59 3.38
CA GLU A 131 -5.62 -6.80 3.70
C GLU A 131 -5.72 -8.00 4.63
N LEU A 132 -6.38 -7.82 5.79
CA LEU A 132 -6.62 -8.89 6.77
C LEU A 132 -8.12 -9.14 6.85
N GLN A 133 -8.53 -10.36 6.56
CA GLN A 133 -9.93 -10.79 6.67
C GLN A 133 -10.11 -11.66 7.90
N PHE A 134 -11.22 -11.49 8.58
CA PHE A 134 -11.61 -12.32 9.70
C PHE A 134 -13.13 -12.40 9.83
N GLU A 135 -13.60 -13.39 10.58
CA GLU A 135 -15.02 -13.63 10.82
C GLU A 135 -15.34 -13.45 12.28
N ILE A 136 -16.48 -12.84 12.56
CA ILE A 136 -17.10 -12.83 13.88
C ILE A 136 -18.24 -13.83 13.83
N THR A 137 -18.21 -14.76 14.76
CA THR A 137 -19.20 -15.83 14.90
C THR A 137 -20.05 -15.67 16.17
N GLU A 138 -21.20 -16.33 16.22
CA GLU A 138 -22.06 -16.36 17.40
C GLU A 138 -21.42 -17.05 18.60
#